data_3c0824558a4514349328e0c69ac59a1c
#
_entry.id   3c0824558a4514349328e0c69ac59a1c
#
_cell.length_a   1.000
_cell.length_b   1.000
_cell.length_c   1.000
_cell.angle_alpha   90.00
_cell.angle_beta   90.00
_cell.angle_gamma   90.00
#
_symmetry.space_group_name_H-M   'P 1'
#
loop_
_entity.id
_entity.type
_entity.pdbx_description
1 polymer ?
#
loop_
_entity_poly.entity_id
_entity_poly.type
_entity_poly.pdbx_seq_one_letter_code
_entity_poly.pdbx_strand_id
1 'polypeptide(L)'
;MTYDDISRVNSEIQMIDMKGKDYAMVPERVTAFRKLYPEGFIITEIVAIEGPVVMMKAKAGYYREDGSEAILGTGLAREERGKGMVNNTSHIENCETSAVGRALGFLGLGINGGGICSAEELANAVTAQKQIKEDFEQQKKDIEAAKLAELEKKKPKKKDAPATVETITELPW
;
A
#
# COMPACT_ATOMS: atom_id res chain seq x y z
N MET A 1 13.41 -10.20 30.80
CA MET A 1 13.19 -8.93 30.07
C MET A 1 12.16 -8.12 30.85
N THR A 2 12.45 -6.88 31.10
CA THR A 2 11.60 -5.92 31.81
C THR A 2 11.13 -4.84 30.85
N TYR A 3 10.18 -4.01 31.28
CA TYR A 3 9.75 -2.82 30.53
C TYR A 3 10.92 -1.85 30.30
N ASP A 4 11.81 -1.71 31.28
CA ASP A 4 12.98 -0.83 31.19
C ASP A 4 13.97 -1.30 30.11
N ASP A 5 14.10 -2.61 29.90
CA ASP A 5 14.93 -3.16 28.82
C ASP A 5 14.37 -2.76 27.44
N ILE A 6 13.04 -2.86 27.25
CA ILE A 6 12.38 -2.42 26.01
C ILE A 6 12.53 -0.91 25.83
N SER A 7 12.31 -0.12 26.88
CA SER A 7 12.43 1.34 26.83
C SER A 7 13.85 1.76 26.44
N ARG A 8 14.86 1.12 26.99
CA ARG A 8 16.27 1.37 26.68
C ARG A 8 16.58 1.11 25.20
N VAL A 9 16.21 -0.06 24.65
CA VAL A 9 16.49 -0.34 23.25
C VAL A 9 15.66 0.53 22.29
N ASN A 10 14.44 0.91 22.68
CA ASN A 10 13.62 1.83 21.90
C ASN A 10 14.24 3.24 21.81
N SER A 11 14.94 3.70 22.84
CA SER A 11 15.63 5.00 22.80
C SER A 11 16.80 5.04 21.80
N GLU A 12 17.30 3.88 21.37
CA GLU A 12 18.39 3.74 20.41
C GLU A 12 17.90 3.53 18.96
N ILE A 13 16.59 3.30 18.75
CA ILE A 13 16.01 3.09 17.43
C ILE A 13 15.98 4.41 16.67
N GLN A 14 16.52 4.41 15.45
CA GLN A 14 16.39 5.54 14.53
C GLN A 14 14.96 5.58 13.96
N MET A 15 14.29 6.71 14.18
CA MET A 15 12.94 6.94 13.72
C MET A 15 12.95 7.83 12.48
N ILE A 16 11.97 7.60 11.60
CA ILE A 16 11.75 8.41 10.40
C ILE A 16 10.43 9.15 10.56
N ASP A 17 10.44 10.49 10.40
CA ASP A 17 9.21 11.27 10.34
C ASP A 17 8.43 10.97 9.06
N MET A 18 7.18 10.58 9.22
CA MET A 18 6.24 10.39 8.12
C MET A 18 4.92 11.09 8.44
N LYS A 19 4.72 12.24 7.85
CA LYS A 19 3.50 13.07 8.03
C LYS A 19 3.28 13.49 9.50
N GLY A 20 4.35 13.89 10.18
CA GLY A 20 4.31 14.36 11.57
C GLY A 20 4.20 13.25 12.62
N LYS A 21 4.52 12.01 12.26
CA LYS A 21 4.62 10.87 13.18
C LYS A 21 5.91 10.10 12.93
N ASP A 22 6.51 9.64 14.01
CA ASP A 22 7.75 8.87 13.97
C ASP A 22 7.47 7.39 13.77
N TYR A 23 8.15 6.78 12.79
CA TYR A 23 8.05 5.36 12.47
C TYR A 23 9.44 4.71 12.43
N ALA A 24 9.55 3.53 13.02
CA ALA A 24 10.75 2.71 12.93
C ALA A 24 10.75 1.88 11.65
N MET A 25 11.90 1.79 10.99
CA MET A 25 12.14 0.81 9.92
C MET A 25 12.26 -0.60 10.49
N VAL A 26 11.94 -1.62 9.67
CA VAL A 26 12.01 -3.03 10.11
C VAL A 26 13.43 -3.44 10.52
N PRO A 27 14.53 -3.08 9.82
CA PRO A 27 15.89 -3.38 10.26
C PRO A 27 16.22 -2.85 11.67
N GLU A 28 15.72 -1.66 12.02
CA GLU A 28 15.89 -1.08 13.36
C GLU A 28 15.19 -1.93 14.42
N ARG A 29 13.95 -2.38 14.15
CA ARG A 29 13.21 -3.29 15.03
C ARG A 29 13.92 -4.62 15.20
N VAL A 30 14.48 -5.19 14.12
CA VAL A 30 15.27 -6.43 14.15
C VAL A 30 16.53 -6.24 15.01
N THR A 31 17.24 -5.12 14.83
CA THR A 31 18.43 -4.79 15.63
C THR A 31 18.08 -4.68 17.12
N ALA A 32 17.00 -3.99 17.46
CA ALA A 32 16.52 -3.86 18.84
C ALA A 32 16.15 -5.23 19.43
N PHE A 33 15.47 -6.08 18.66
CA PHE A 33 15.15 -7.45 19.07
C PHE A 33 16.42 -8.27 19.35
N ARG A 34 17.43 -8.20 18.49
CA ARG A 34 18.71 -8.91 18.69
C ARG A 34 19.50 -8.42 19.92
N LYS A 35 19.37 -7.15 20.29
CA LYS A 35 19.96 -6.61 21.53
C LYS A 35 19.29 -7.19 22.78
N LEU A 36 17.97 -7.46 22.73
CA LEU A 36 17.21 -8.05 23.83
C LEU A 36 17.32 -9.58 23.87
N TYR A 37 17.33 -10.21 22.71
CA TYR A 37 17.34 -11.66 22.52
C TYR A 37 18.35 -12.05 21.44
N PRO A 38 19.67 -12.10 21.78
CA PRO A 38 20.70 -12.48 20.80
C PRO A 38 20.44 -13.86 20.16
N GLU A 39 20.01 -14.83 21.01
CA GLU A 39 19.68 -16.20 20.61
C GLU A 39 18.18 -16.39 20.28
N GLY A 40 17.43 -15.30 20.19
CA GLY A 40 16.01 -15.35 19.85
C GLY A 40 15.79 -15.78 18.40
N PHE A 41 14.59 -16.20 18.09
CA PHE A 41 14.17 -16.52 16.73
C PHE A 41 13.23 -15.47 16.14
N ILE A 42 13.30 -15.30 14.83
CA ILE A 42 12.30 -14.66 13.96
C ILE A 42 12.05 -15.67 12.86
N ILE A 43 10.82 -16.16 12.77
CA ILE A 43 10.43 -17.22 11.83
C ILE A 43 9.26 -16.67 11.01
N THR A 44 9.33 -16.82 9.69
CA THR A 44 8.28 -16.46 8.76
C THR A 44 7.72 -17.71 8.09
N GLU A 45 6.43 -17.68 7.75
CA GLU A 45 5.76 -18.73 7.01
C GLU A 45 4.77 -18.13 6.01
N ILE A 46 4.65 -18.74 4.85
CA ILE A 46 3.60 -18.42 3.88
C ILE A 46 2.31 -19.07 4.37
N VAL A 47 1.30 -18.25 4.68
CA VAL A 47 -0.02 -18.73 5.12
C VAL A 47 -0.89 -19.10 3.93
N ALA A 48 -0.85 -18.28 2.87
CA ALA A 48 -1.59 -18.51 1.64
C ALA A 48 -0.96 -17.79 0.44
N ILE A 49 -1.15 -18.35 -0.75
CA ILE A 49 -0.93 -17.71 -2.05
C ILE A 49 -2.18 -17.90 -2.87
N GLU A 50 -2.84 -16.81 -3.25
CA GLU A 50 -4.08 -16.79 -4.02
C GLU A 50 -3.92 -15.86 -5.23
N GLY A 51 -3.56 -16.43 -6.38
CA GLY A 51 -3.26 -15.67 -7.59
C GLY A 51 -2.12 -14.66 -7.36
N PRO A 52 -2.36 -13.34 -7.50
CA PRO A 52 -1.34 -12.33 -7.26
C PRO A 52 -1.12 -11.99 -5.77
N VAL A 53 -1.90 -12.57 -4.87
CA VAL A 53 -1.91 -12.25 -3.44
C VAL A 53 -1.05 -13.25 -2.67
N VAL A 54 -0.18 -12.76 -1.79
CA VAL A 54 0.53 -13.54 -0.79
C VAL A 54 0.14 -13.07 0.61
N MET A 55 -0.05 -14.01 1.52
CA MET A 55 -0.21 -13.74 2.95
C MET A 55 0.90 -14.46 3.71
N MET A 56 1.59 -13.73 4.57
CA MET A 56 2.67 -14.26 5.40
C MET A 56 2.43 -13.94 6.87
N LYS A 57 2.87 -14.86 7.71
CA LYS A 57 2.90 -14.70 9.15
C LYS A 57 4.34 -14.74 9.62
N ALA A 58 4.65 -13.87 10.58
CA ALA A 58 5.89 -13.92 11.33
C ALA A 58 5.62 -14.19 12.80
N LYS A 59 6.55 -14.88 13.46
CA LYS A 59 6.62 -15.02 14.92
C LYS A 59 8.03 -14.68 15.38
N ALA A 60 8.13 -13.98 16.49
CA ALA A 60 9.39 -13.66 17.14
C ALA A 60 9.35 -14.13 18.60
N GLY A 61 10.46 -14.67 19.09
CA GLY A 61 10.52 -15.24 20.44
C GLY A 61 11.88 -15.84 20.77
N TYR A 62 11.90 -16.72 21.76
CA TYR A 62 13.09 -17.46 22.18
C TYR A 62 12.71 -18.89 22.57
N TYR A 63 13.71 -19.77 22.62
CA TYR A 63 13.53 -21.14 23.12
C TYR A 63 13.78 -21.14 24.64
N ARG A 64 12.85 -21.77 25.40
CA ARG A 64 13.04 -22.03 26.83
C ARG A 64 14.07 -23.15 27.05
N GLU A 65 14.51 -23.35 28.28
CA GLU A 65 15.46 -24.42 28.67
C GLU A 65 14.94 -25.82 28.29
N ASP A 66 13.65 -26.03 28.31
CA ASP A 66 13.00 -27.29 27.89
C ASP A 66 12.84 -27.45 26.36
N GLY A 67 13.36 -26.49 25.58
CA GLY A 67 13.26 -26.46 24.12
C GLY A 67 11.93 -25.96 23.57
N SER A 68 10.96 -25.60 24.40
CA SER A 68 9.68 -25.05 23.96
C SER A 68 9.82 -23.60 23.52
N GLU A 69 8.98 -23.18 22.56
CA GLU A 69 8.96 -21.80 22.06
C GLU A 69 8.25 -20.86 23.06
N ALA A 70 8.89 -19.74 23.37
CA ALA A 70 8.25 -18.59 24.00
C ALA A 70 7.99 -17.54 22.93
N ILE A 71 6.77 -17.50 22.41
CA ILE A 71 6.38 -16.52 21.39
C ILE A 71 6.10 -15.19 22.08
N LEU A 72 6.81 -14.14 21.67
CA LEU A 72 6.71 -12.79 22.24
C LEU A 72 5.86 -11.86 21.37
N GLY A 73 5.85 -12.09 20.06
CA GLY A 73 5.06 -11.33 19.12
C GLY A 73 4.77 -12.09 17.84
N THR A 74 3.63 -11.81 17.23
CA THR A 74 3.24 -12.35 15.93
C THR A 74 2.77 -11.22 15.02
N GLY A 75 3.02 -11.34 13.73
CA GLY A 75 2.56 -10.40 12.72
C GLY A 75 1.98 -11.13 11.51
N LEU A 76 0.94 -10.59 10.93
CA LEU A 76 0.36 -11.05 9.68
C LEU A 76 0.38 -9.90 8.68
N ALA A 77 0.84 -10.19 7.46
CA ALA A 77 0.84 -9.25 6.35
C ALA A 77 0.19 -9.88 5.11
N ARG A 78 -0.31 -9.02 4.22
CA ARG A 78 -0.88 -9.39 2.94
C ARG A 78 -0.40 -8.40 1.89
N GLU A 79 0.19 -8.90 0.82
CA GLU A 79 0.63 -8.08 -0.31
C GLU A 79 0.08 -8.65 -1.62
N GLU A 80 -0.07 -7.79 -2.62
CA GLU A 80 -0.61 -8.14 -3.92
C GLU A 80 0.34 -7.66 -5.01
N ARG A 81 0.77 -8.58 -5.89
CA ARG A 81 1.63 -8.26 -7.03
C ARG A 81 0.96 -7.19 -7.91
N GLY A 82 1.73 -6.19 -8.32
CA GLY A 82 1.23 -5.10 -9.16
C GLY A 82 0.61 -3.93 -8.39
N LYS A 83 0.41 -4.05 -7.08
CA LYS A 83 -0.06 -2.93 -6.25
C LYS A 83 1.10 -2.19 -5.60
N GLY A 84 1.55 -1.13 -6.26
CA GLY A 84 2.69 -0.31 -5.85
C GLY A 84 4.00 -0.76 -6.49
N MET A 85 4.99 0.14 -6.51
CA MET A 85 6.26 -0.09 -7.24
C MET A 85 7.04 -1.29 -6.71
N VAL A 86 7.11 -1.46 -5.39
CA VAL A 86 7.83 -2.58 -4.75
C VAL A 86 7.15 -3.90 -5.06
N ASN A 87 5.82 -3.95 -5.03
CA ASN A 87 5.05 -5.16 -5.24
C ASN A 87 5.00 -5.64 -6.71
N ASN A 88 5.52 -4.85 -7.66
CA ASN A 88 5.67 -5.31 -9.04
C ASN A 88 6.72 -6.41 -9.17
N THR A 89 7.79 -6.35 -8.39
CA THR A 89 8.94 -7.25 -8.50
C THR A 89 9.21 -8.08 -7.24
N SER A 90 8.85 -7.57 -6.07
CA SER A 90 9.28 -8.09 -4.76
C SER A 90 8.12 -8.16 -3.74
N HIS A 91 6.92 -8.58 -4.19
CA HIS A 91 5.73 -8.61 -3.32
C HIS A 91 5.82 -9.67 -2.21
N ILE A 92 6.57 -10.76 -2.42
CA ILE A 92 6.78 -11.80 -1.40
C ILE A 92 7.71 -11.29 -0.32
N GLU A 93 8.87 -10.76 -0.71
CA GLU A 93 9.87 -10.22 0.21
C GLU A 93 9.32 -9.00 0.98
N ASN A 94 8.51 -8.19 0.33
CA ASN A 94 7.83 -7.07 0.98
C ASN A 94 6.80 -7.56 2.00
N CYS A 95 6.02 -8.59 1.68
CA CYS A 95 5.08 -9.21 2.60
C CYS A 95 5.78 -9.81 3.83
N GLU A 96 6.91 -10.48 3.62
CA GLU A 96 7.74 -11.02 4.70
C GLU A 96 8.24 -9.92 5.63
N THR A 97 8.80 -8.85 5.06
CA THR A 97 9.29 -7.69 5.81
C THR A 97 8.17 -7.04 6.63
N SER A 98 7.00 -6.85 6.03
CA SER A 98 5.81 -6.32 6.71
C SER A 98 5.36 -7.21 7.86
N ALA A 99 5.33 -8.54 7.67
CA ALA A 99 4.96 -9.49 8.72
C ALA A 99 5.93 -9.44 9.91
N VAL A 100 7.25 -9.40 9.64
CA VAL A 100 8.30 -9.27 10.67
C VAL A 100 8.18 -7.93 11.39
N GLY A 101 8.03 -6.83 10.66
CA GLY A 101 7.86 -5.49 11.25
C GLY A 101 6.69 -5.43 12.24
N ARG A 102 5.55 -6.05 11.89
CA ARG A 102 4.37 -6.12 12.75
C ARG A 102 4.60 -7.02 13.97
N ALA A 103 5.24 -8.19 13.80
CA ALA A 103 5.55 -9.08 14.94
C ALA A 103 6.40 -8.37 15.99
N LEU A 104 7.43 -7.64 15.59
CA LEU A 104 8.31 -6.88 16.46
C LEU A 104 7.63 -5.62 17.01
N GLY A 105 6.72 -4.99 16.26
CA GLY A 105 5.89 -3.90 16.75
C GLY A 105 4.96 -4.35 17.88
N PHE A 106 4.32 -5.51 17.78
CA PHE A 106 3.50 -6.08 18.86
C PHE A 106 4.33 -6.45 20.12
N LEU A 107 5.62 -6.75 19.96
CA LEU A 107 6.55 -6.90 21.07
C LEU A 107 6.84 -5.56 21.79
N GLY A 108 6.52 -4.43 21.17
CA GLY A 108 6.76 -3.09 21.70
C GLY A 108 7.99 -2.39 21.12
N LEU A 109 8.59 -2.92 20.05
CA LEU A 109 9.78 -2.33 19.44
C LEU A 109 9.42 -1.30 18.38
N GLY A 110 9.94 -0.07 18.54
CA GLY A 110 9.78 1.01 17.57
C GLY A 110 8.34 1.51 17.43
N ILE A 111 7.56 1.56 18.52
CA ILE A 111 6.17 2.04 18.51
C ILE A 111 5.98 3.42 19.15
N ASN A 112 7.05 4.19 19.32
CA ASN A 112 7.06 5.50 19.97
C ASN A 112 6.23 6.54 19.19
N GLY A 113 4.89 6.53 19.40
CA GLY A 113 3.96 7.53 18.82
C GLY A 113 3.48 7.27 17.39
N GLY A 114 4.12 6.40 16.62
CA GLY A 114 3.79 6.16 15.20
C GLY A 114 2.75 5.06 14.96
N GLY A 115 2.69 4.07 15.82
CA GLY A 115 1.83 2.89 15.64
C GLY A 115 2.62 1.61 15.33
N ILE A 116 1.90 0.50 15.13
CA ILE A 116 2.49 -0.84 14.96
C ILE A 116 3.12 -1.01 13.57
N CYS A 117 2.58 -0.36 12.53
CA CYS A 117 3.15 -0.45 11.18
C CYS A 117 4.58 0.11 11.14
N SER A 118 5.40 -0.42 10.25
CA SER A 118 6.75 0.11 10.00
C SER A 118 6.71 1.32 9.05
N ALA A 119 7.83 2.04 8.93
CA ALA A 119 7.96 3.14 7.97
C ALA A 119 7.76 2.65 6.54
N GLU A 120 8.29 1.47 6.19
CA GLU A 120 8.16 0.84 4.89
C GLU A 120 6.70 0.50 4.58
N GLU A 121 5.99 -0.10 5.54
CA GLU A 121 4.58 -0.47 5.43
C GLU A 121 3.72 0.77 5.19
N LEU A 122 3.98 1.87 5.91
CA LEU A 122 3.27 3.13 5.73
C LEU A 122 3.59 3.77 4.37
N ALA A 123 4.85 3.78 3.93
CA ALA A 123 5.25 4.31 2.62
C ALA A 123 4.54 3.58 1.48
N ASN A 124 4.47 2.25 1.55
CA ASN A 124 3.75 1.42 0.58
C ASN A 124 2.25 1.73 0.57
N ALA A 125 1.62 1.86 1.75
CA ALA A 125 0.20 2.20 1.87
C ALA A 125 -0.12 3.59 1.29
N VAL A 126 0.73 4.59 1.54
CA VAL A 126 0.58 5.95 0.98
C VAL A 126 0.70 5.94 -0.55
N THR A 127 1.66 5.20 -1.08
CA THR A 127 1.86 5.07 -2.54
C THR A 127 0.67 4.38 -3.19
N ALA A 128 0.17 3.29 -2.60
CA ALA A 128 -1.00 2.58 -3.08
C ALA A 128 -2.26 3.46 -3.08
N GLN A 129 -2.48 4.25 -2.01
CA GLN A 129 -3.60 5.19 -1.94
C GLN A 129 -3.53 6.29 -3.00
N LYS A 130 -2.32 6.78 -3.33
CA LYS A 130 -2.12 7.76 -4.38
C LYS A 130 -2.49 7.19 -5.74
N GLN A 131 -2.01 5.97 -6.05
CA GLN A 131 -2.33 5.29 -7.30
C GLN A 131 -3.84 5.07 -7.48
N ILE A 132 -4.52 4.60 -6.45
CA ILE A 132 -5.99 4.40 -6.49
C ILE A 132 -6.72 5.72 -6.80
N LYS A 133 -6.27 6.84 -6.24
CA LYS A 133 -6.87 8.15 -6.54
C LYS A 133 -6.64 8.57 -7.99
N GLU A 134 -5.43 8.40 -8.51
CA GLU A 134 -5.07 8.73 -9.89
C GLU A 134 -5.89 7.88 -10.87
N ASP A 135 -6.01 6.58 -10.63
CA ASP A 135 -6.81 5.66 -11.45
C ASP A 135 -8.29 6.04 -11.45
N PHE A 136 -8.83 6.41 -10.28
CA PHE A 136 -10.22 6.85 -10.16
C PHE A 136 -10.51 8.17 -10.90
N GLU A 137 -9.60 9.13 -10.83
CA GLU A 137 -9.72 10.39 -11.57
C GLU A 137 -9.61 10.16 -13.09
N GLN A 138 -8.75 9.24 -13.53
CA GLN A 138 -8.64 8.87 -14.93
C GLN A 138 -9.93 8.21 -15.43
N GLN A 139 -10.47 7.25 -14.67
CA GLN A 139 -11.75 6.60 -15.03
C GLN A 139 -12.90 7.60 -15.13
N LYS A 140 -12.96 8.59 -14.25
CA LYS A 140 -13.96 9.67 -14.36
C LYS A 140 -13.84 10.44 -15.66
N LYS A 141 -12.63 10.83 -16.03
CA LYS A 141 -12.37 11.55 -17.31
C LYS A 141 -12.76 10.72 -18.51
N ASP A 142 -12.45 9.42 -18.49
CA ASP A 142 -12.78 8.51 -19.59
C ASP A 142 -14.31 8.34 -19.75
N ILE A 143 -15.03 8.22 -18.63
CA ILE A 143 -16.51 8.15 -18.63
C ILE A 143 -17.13 9.46 -19.15
N GLU A 144 -16.61 10.61 -18.75
CA GLU A 144 -17.09 11.91 -19.18
C GLU A 144 -16.83 12.14 -20.67
N ALA A 145 -15.63 11.77 -21.15
CA ALA A 145 -15.28 11.82 -22.58
C ALA A 145 -16.19 10.89 -23.42
N ALA A 146 -16.46 9.68 -22.93
CA ALA A 146 -17.36 8.75 -23.60
C ALA A 146 -18.80 9.29 -23.70
N LYS A 147 -19.32 9.92 -22.64
CA LYS A 147 -20.64 10.56 -22.63
C LYS A 147 -20.71 11.74 -23.60
N LEU A 148 -19.69 12.59 -23.65
CA LEU A 148 -19.59 13.69 -24.60
C LEU A 148 -19.59 13.20 -26.04
N ALA A 149 -18.81 12.19 -26.36
CA ALA A 149 -18.74 11.57 -27.70
C ALA A 149 -20.08 10.96 -28.11
N GLU A 150 -20.83 10.37 -27.18
CA GLU A 150 -22.17 9.85 -27.47
C GLU A 150 -23.20 10.94 -27.73
N LEU A 151 -23.13 12.05 -26.98
CA LEU A 151 -23.99 13.23 -27.20
C LEU A 151 -23.72 13.91 -28.56
N GLU A 152 -22.46 13.99 -28.96
CA GLU A 152 -22.09 14.54 -30.29
C GLU A 152 -22.60 13.68 -31.44
N LYS A 153 -22.57 12.35 -31.30
CA LYS A 153 -23.14 11.42 -32.31
C LYS A 153 -24.67 11.53 -32.44
N LYS A 154 -25.35 11.97 -31.37
CA LYS A 154 -26.82 12.14 -31.35
C LYS A 154 -27.28 13.51 -31.85
N LYS A 155 -26.38 14.47 -32.15
CA LYS A 155 -26.77 15.76 -32.77
C LYS A 155 -27.26 15.52 -34.19
N PRO A 156 -28.47 15.98 -34.57
CA PRO A 156 -28.98 15.80 -35.93
C PRO A 156 -28.09 16.55 -36.93
N LYS A 157 -27.65 15.86 -37.96
CA LYS A 157 -27.00 16.52 -39.12
C LYS A 157 -27.92 17.59 -39.64
N LYS A 158 -27.50 18.87 -39.64
CA LYS A 158 -28.19 19.95 -40.36
C LYS A 158 -28.37 19.49 -41.81
N LYS A 159 -29.62 19.30 -42.22
CA LYS A 159 -29.94 19.14 -43.62
C LYS A 159 -29.64 20.47 -44.30
N ASP A 160 -28.74 20.48 -45.25
CA ASP A 160 -28.56 21.59 -46.19
C ASP A 160 -29.88 21.78 -46.92
N ALA A 161 -30.49 22.93 -46.73
CA ALA A 161 -31.66 23.33 -47.52
C ALA A 161 -31.17 23.72 -48.92
N PRO A 162 -31.80 23.21 -50.01
CA PRO A 162 -31.45 23.63 -51.33
C PRO A 162 -31.89 25.08 -51.56
N ALA A 163 -30.96 25.93 -51.96
CA ALA A 163 -31.25 27.29 -52.44
C ALA A 163 -31.95 27.20 -53.76
N THR A 164 -33.26 27.34 -53.78
CA THR A 164 -34.04 27.62 -54.98
C THR A 164 -34.06 29.13 -55.20
N VAL A 165 -33.29 29.59 -56.15
CA VAL A 165 -33.42 30.92 -56.77
C VAL A 165 -34.43 30.81 -57.87
N GLU A 166 -35.66 31.26 -57.66
CA GLU A 166 -36.63 31.53 -58.77
C GLU A 166 -36.39 32.93 -59.34
N THR A 167 -35.91 32.96 -60.51
CA THR A 167 -35.83 34.17 -61.39
C THR A 167 -37.23 34.53 -61.87
N ILE A 168 -37.79 35.62 -61.37
CA ILE A 168 -39.02 36.17 -61.91
C ILE A 168 -38.65 37.00 -63.12
N THR A 169 -38.99 36.47 -64.30
CA THR A 169 -38.96 37.19 -65.57
C THR A 169 -40.10 38.20 -65.66
N GLU A 170 -39.75 39.41 -66.02
CA GLU A 170 -40.68 40.54 -66.31
C GLU A 170 -41.69 40.16 -67.39
N LEU A 171 -42.93 40.59 -67.18
CA LEU A 171 -43.96 40.67 -68.23
C LEU A 171 -44.11 42.13 -68.68
N PRO A 172 -44.23 42.39 -69.96
CA PRO A 172 -44.40 43.72 -70.50
C PRO A 172 -45.86 44.16 -70.53
N TRP A 173 -46.08 45.52 -70.42
CA TRP A 173 -47.26 46.40 -70.44
C TRP A 173 -47.96 46.63 -69.12
#